data_58276eb99b0691503a802e621bfcc45b
#
_entry.id   58276eb99b0691503a802e621bfcc45b
#
_cell.length_a   1.000
_cell.length_b   1.000
_cell.length_c   1.000
_cell.angle_alpha   90.00
_cell.angle_beta   90.00
_cell.angle_gamma   90.00
#
_symmetry.space_group_name_H-M   'P 1'
#
loop_
_entity.id
_entity.type
_entity.pdbx_description
1 polymer ?
#
loop_
_entity_poly.entity_id
_entity_poly.type
_entity_poly.pdbx_seq_one_letter_code
_entity_poly.pdbx_strand_id
1 'polypeptide(L)'
;MLLDREHLLSELYGIYNVPTVIWIDEDDRIARAPVIAPGDDMFKDFTSIDSSVHHDQLRSWVSTGALPPPSGHEAVMLPTDDEQLARLERRVGAYLARTGRNDAAEPHFRRAAELAPMDWTIRRGTLPLRGDDPFGEKFFAFMAEWAAAGQPGYGSADPDAPA
;
A
#
# COMPACT_ATOMS: atom_id res chain seq x y z
N MET A 1 -11.58 13.18 10.74
CA MET A 1 -10.61 12.06 10.58
C MET A 1 -11.40 10.77 10.49
N LEU A 2 -11.14 9.95 9.48
CA LEU A 2 -11.76 8.63 9.29
C LEU A 2 -10.76 7.56 9.72
N LEU A 3 -11.22 6.52 10.41
CA LEU A 3 -10.40 5.37 10.80
C LEU A 3 -10.85 4.14 10.00
N ASP A 4 -10.02 3.71 9.05
CA ASP A 4 -10.26 2.54 8.21
C ASP A 4 -9.79 1.24 8.91
N ARG A 5 -10.57 0.78 9.88
CA ARG A 5 -10.23 -0.40 10.70
C ARG A 5 -10.18 -1.71 9.91
N GLU A 6 -10.98 -1.81 8.89
CA GLU A 6 -11.11 -3.01 8.06
C GLU A 6 -10.26 -2.95 6.79
N HIS A 7 -9.52 -1.86 6.60
CA HIS A 7 -8.73 -1.55 5.40
C HIS A 7 -9.55 -1.54 4.10
N LEU A 8 -10.86 -1.34 4.20
CA LEU A 8 -11.74 -1.31 3.03
C LEU A 8 -11.44 -0.11 2.13
N LEU A 9 -11.25 1.06 2.72
CA LEU A 9 -10.90 2.27 1.98
C LEU A 9 -9.54 2.11 1.30
N SER A 10 -8.56 1.59 2.03
CA SER A 10 -7.23 1.33 1.48
C SER A 10 -7.28 0.38 0.28
N GLU A 11 -8.07 -0.67 0.36
CA GLU A 11 -8.24 -1.62 -0.75
C GLU A 11 -8.95 -1.01 -1.96
N LEU A 12 -10.03 -0.23 -1.74
CA LEU A 12 -10.78 0.42 -2.81
C LEU A 12 -9.96 1.46 -3.56
N TYR A 13 -9.06 2.16 -2.88
CA TYR A 13 -8.18 3.16 -3.48
C TYR A 13 -6.81 2.61 -3.88
N GLY A 14 -6.56 1.31 -3.73
CA GLY A 14 -5.27 0.70 -4.05
C GLY A 14 -4.12 1.19 -3.17
N ILE A 15 -4.40 1.57 -1.91
CA ILE A 15 -3.40 2.04 -0.96
C ILE A 15 -2.72 0.84 -0.31
N TYR A 16 -1.46 0.63 -0.57
CA TYR A 16 -0.65 -0.45 0.01
C TYR A 16 0.50 0.05 0.87
N ASN A 17 0.73 1.36 0.91
CA ASN A 17 1.73 2.01 1.76
C ASN A 17 1.19 3.32 2.33
N VAL A 18 1.81 3.83 3.40
CA VAL A 18 1.50 5.12 4.01
C VAL A 18 2.81 5.87 4.30
N PRO A 19 2.82 7.17 4.11
CA PRO A 19 1.73 8.02 3.63
C PRO A 19 1.49 7.89 2.12
N THR A 20 0.23 7.91 1.71
CA THR A 20 -0.19 7.92 0.29
C THR A 20 -1.09 9.12 0.03
N VAL A 21 -0.92 9.77 -1.11
CA VAL A 21 -1.75 10.89 -1.57
C VAL A 21 -2.47 10.50 -2.84
N ILE A 22 -3.77 10.80 -2.90
CA ILE A 22 -4.64 10.60 -4.05
C ILE A 22 -5.30 11.93 -4.37
N TRP A 23 -5.33 12.32 -5.63
CA TRP A 23 -6.05 13.54 -6.05
C TRP A 23 -7.43 13.15 -6.55
N ILE A 24 -8.44 13.81 -6.01
CA ILE A 24 -9.85 13.61 -6.37
C ILE A 24 -10.38 14.96 -6.85
N ASP A 25 -11.04 14.99 -7.99
CA ASP A 25 -11.63 16.20 -8.58
C ASP A 25 -13.02 16.50 -7.99
N GLU A 26 -13.63 17.58 -8.47
CA GLU A 26 -14.94 18.06 -8.03
C GLU A 26 -16.08 17.12 -8.45
N ASP A 27 -15.84 16.20 -9.37
CA ASP A 27 -16.79 15.19 -9.83
C ASP A 27 -16.60 13.83 -9.09
N ASP A 28 -15.88 13.83 -7.98
CA ASP A 28 -15.53 12.63 -7.17
C ASP A 28 -14.73 11.57 -7.95
N ARG A 29 -13.97 11.98 -8.97
CA ARG A 29 -13.12 11.07 -9.75
C ARG A 29 -11.68 11.16 -9.31
N ILE A 30 -10.98 10.04 -9.37
CA ILE A 30 -9.53 10.02 -9.15
C ILE A 30 -8.85 10.73 -10.32
N ALA A 31 -8.39 11.96 -10.09
CA ALA A 31 -7.67 12.75 -11.07
C ALA A 31 -6.20 12.32 -11.21
N ARG A 32 -5.62 11.80 -10.12
CA ARG A 32 -4.28 11.22 -10.11
C ARG A 32 -4.25 9.98 -9.23
N ALA A 33 -3.65 8.92 -9.75
CA ALA A 33 -3.48 7.65 -9.04
C ALA A 33 -2.66 7.82 -7.74
N PRO A 34 -2.73 6.85 -6.82
CA PRO A 34 -2.01 6.90 -5.56
C PRO A 34 -0.50 7.11 -5.75
N VAL A 35 0.06 8.09 -5.03
CA VAL A 35 1.51 8.37 -5.00
C VAL A 35 2.01 8.23 -3.58
N ILE A 36 3.13 7.52 -3.41
CA ILE A 36 3.72 7.25 -2.09
C ILE A 36 4.51 8.47 -1.62
N ALA A 37 4.30 8.86 -0.36
CA ALA A 37 5.11 9.77 0.44
C ALA A 37 5.49 11.13 -0.19
N PRO A 38 4.67 11.80 -0.99
CA PRO A 38 5.08 13.08 -1.58
C PRO A 38 4.85 14.28 -0.64
N GLY A 39 4.35 14.07 0.58
CA GLY A 39 3.87 15.13 1.46
C GLY A 39 4.94 15.90 2.21
N ASP A 40 6.09 15.28 2.48
CA ASP A 40 7.24 15.89 3.17
C ASP A 40 8.54 15.23 2.77
N ASP A 41 9.67 15.81 3.20
CA ASP A 41 11.02 15.34 2.88
C ASP A 41 11.62 14.43 3.96
N MET A 42 10.84 13.97 4.94
CA MET A 42 11.33 13.15 6.06
C MET A 42 12.09 11.91 5.60
N PHE A 43 11.66 11.31 4.48
CA PHE A 43 12.26 10.11 3.91
C PHE A 43 12.99 10.37 2.59
N LYS A 44 13.29 11.63 2.25
CA LYS A 44 13.90 12.02 0.98
C LYS A 44 15.19 11.28 0.68
N ASP A 45 16.06 11.12 1.68
CA ASP A 45 17.33 10.42 1.52
C ASP A 45 17.17 8.93 1.19
N PHE A 46 16.03 8.34 1.59
CA PHE A 46 15.71 6.95 1.33
C PHE A 46 14.86 6.74 0.07
N THR A 47 13.91 7.64 -0.18
CA THR A 47 12.92 7.51 -1.27
C THR A 47 13.32 8.27 -2.53
N SER A 48 14.25 9.22 -2.42
CA SER A 48 14.58 10.22 -3.46
C SER A 48 13.39 11.09 -3.89
N ILE A 49 12.28 11.08 -3.13
CA ILE A 49 11.08 11.87 -3.41
C ILE A 49 11.29 13.29 -2.88
N ASP A 50 11.14 14.28 -3.77
CA ASP A 50 11.17 15.70 -3.44
C ASP A 50 9.73 16.24 -3.30
N SER A 51 9.34 16.58 -2.08
CA SER A 51 7.98 17.07 -1.80
C SER A 51 7.66 18.39 -2.50
N SER A 52 8.65 19.23 -2.80
CA SER A 52 8.44 20.51 -3.47
C SER A 52 7.85 20.31 -4.87
N VAL A 53 8.33 19.33 -5.62
CA VAL A 53 7.81 18.97 -6.95
C VAL A 53 6.33 18.60 -6.88
N HIS A 54 5.96 17.76 -5.91
CA HIS A 54 4.56 17.37 -5.71
C HIS A 54 3.69 18.57 -5.32
N HIS A 55 4.16 19.43 -4.42
CA HIS A 55 3.43 20.61 -4.00
C HIS A 55 3.22 21.60 -5.15
N ASP A 56 4.21 21.79 -6.02
CA ASP A 56 4.08 22.67 -7.17
C ASP A 56 3.13 22.10 -8.23
N GLN A 57 3.16 20.80 -8.46
CA GLN A 57 2.19 20.11 -9.31
C GLN A 57 0.76 20.26 -8.76
N LEU A 58 0.56 20.07 -7.44
CA LEU A 58 -0.74 20.23 -6.80
C LEU A 58 -1.26 21.67 -6.93
N ARG A 59 -0.42 22.68 -6.68
CA ARG A 59 -0.78 24.10 -6.84
C ARG A 59 -1.14 24.42 -8.28
N SER A 60 -0.38 23.88 -9.24
CA SER A 60 -0.67 24.06 -10.68
C SER A 60 -2.02 23.47 -11.03
N TRP A 61 -2.30 22.22 -10.62
CA TRP A 61 -3.58 21.58 -10.86
C TRP A 61 -4.75 22.39 -10.28
N VAL A 62 -4.67 22.78 -9.01
CA VAL A 62 -5.73 23.57 -8.35
C VAL A 62 -5.96 24.92 -9.03
N SER A 63 -4.91 25.56 -9.54
CA SER A 63 -5.02 26.90 -10.14
C SER A 63 -5.40 26.91 -11.62
N THR A 64 -5.07 25.86 -12.37
CA THR A 64 -5.20 25.81 -13.83
C THR A 64 -6.07 24.66 -14.34
N GLY A 65 -6.37 23.67 -13.49
CA GLY A 65 -7.00 22.40 -13.88
C GLY A 65 -6.07 21.44 -14.65
N ALA A 66 -4.82 21.83 -14.91
CA ALA A 66 -3.88 21.02 -15.66
C ALA A 66 -3.23 19.95 -14.77
N LEU A 67 -3.47 18.68 -15.07
CA LEU A 67 -2.78 17.58 -14.43
C LEU A 67 -1.31 17.49 -14.89
N PRO A 68 -0.39 17.08 -14.02
CA PRO A 68 0.96 16.76 -14.43
C PRO A 68 0.96 15.59 -15.42
N PRO A 69 1.99 15.44 -16.27
CA PRO A 69 2.12 14.28 -17.12
C PRO A 69 2.10 12.99 -16.28
N PRO A 70 1.55 11.88 -16.82
CA PRO A 70 1.57 10.59 -16.13
C PRO A 70 3.02 10.19 -15.79
N SER A 71 3.23 9.70 -14.58
CA SER A 71 4.56 9.26 -14.13
C SER A 71 4.94 7.85 -14.62
N GLY A 72 4.07 7.19 -15.38
CA GLY A 72 4.25 5.80 -15.81
C GLY A 72 3.87 4.75 -14.75
N HIS A 73 3.71 5.17 -13.49
CA HIS A 73 3.35 4.30 -12.36
C HIS A 73 1.85 4.30 -12.03
N GLU A 74 1.05 4.96 -12.84
CA GLU A 74 -0.36 5.25 -12.56
C GLU A 74 -1.32 4.16 -13.04
N ALA A 75 -0.81 3.02 -13.51
CA ALA A 75 -1.67 1.89 -13.81
C ALA A 75 -2.16 1.26 -12.49
N VAL A 76 -3.40 1.58 -12.12
CA VAL A 76 -4.11 0.83 -11.08
C VAL A 76 -4.23 -0.60 -11.58
N MET A 77 -3.36 -1.48 -11.13
CA MET A 77 -3.49 -2.91 -11.42
C MET A 77 -4.68 -3.45 -10.62
N LEU A 78 -5.65 -3.98 -11.31
CA LEU A 78 -6.76 -4.69 -10.66
C LEU A 78 -6.21 -5.95 -9.98
N PRO A 79 -6.62 -6.23 -8.73
CA PRO A 79 -6.17 -7.43 -8.04
C PRO A 79 -6.68 -8.68 -8.75
N THR A 80 -5.85 -9.71 -8.78
CA THR A 80 -6.24 -11.05 -9.22
C THR A 80 -7.29 -11.66 -8.28
N ASP A 81 -7.92 -12.76 -8.69
CA ASP A 81 -8.86 -13.48 -7.84
C ASP A 81 -8.22 -13.98 -6.55
N ASP A 82 -6.98 -14.47 -6.61
CA ASP A 82 -6.21 -14.89 -5.44
C ASP A 82 -5.89 -13.73 -4.49
N GLU A 83 -5.49 -12.57 -5.02
CA GLU A 83 -5.26 -11.37 -4.21
C GLU A 83 -6.56 -10.86 -3.56
N GLN A 84 -7.69 -10.92 -4.26
CA GLN A 84 -8.99 -10.58 -3.70
C GLN A 84 -9.37 -11.53 -2.57
N LEU A 85 -9.20 -12.83 -2.77
CA LEU A 85 -9.45 -13.85 -1.75
C LEU A 85 -8.50 -13.68 -0.56
N ALA A 86 -7.22 -13.38 -0.80
CA ALA A 86 -6.24 -13.08 0.25
C ALA A 86 -6.69 -11.92 1.16
N ARG A 87 -7.23 -10.84 0.57
CA ARG A 87 -7.78 -9.70 1.31
C ARG A 87 -8.99 -10.08 2.15
N LEU A 88 -9.88 -10.93 1.63
CA LEU A 88 -11.03 -11.45 2.38
C LEU A 88 -10.58 -12.31 3.57
N GLU A 89 -9.67 -13.24 3.36
CA GLU A 89 -9.09 -14.09 4.40
C GLU A 89 -8.41 -13.23 5.49
N ARG A 90 -7.61 -12.24 5.09
CA ARG A 90 -7.00 -11.29 6.02
C ARG A 90 -8.05 -10.55 6.87
N ARG A 91 -9.17 -10.10 6.29
CA ARG A 91 -10.24 -9.41 7.03
C ARG A 91 -10.89 -10.33 8.06
N VAL A 92 -11.18 -11.58 7.68
CA VAL A 92 -11.74 -12.56 8.61
C VAL A 92 -10.76 -12.80 9.77
N GLY A 93 -9.49 -13.06 9.47
CA GLY A 93 -8.44 -13.20 10.48
C GLY A 93 -8.32 -11.99 11.41
N ALA A 94 -8.31 -10.78 10.84
CA ALA A 94 -8.25 -9.55 11.61
C ALA A 94 -9.45 -9.34 12.53
N TYR A 95 -10.66 -9.65 12.07
CA TYR A 95 -11.87 -9.62 12.90
C TYR A 95 -11.77 -10.63 14.06
N LEU A 96 -11.37 -11.86 13.77
CA LEU A 96 -11.21 -12.91 14.77
C LEU A 96 -10.16 -12.53 15.83
N ALA A 97 -9.00 -12.04 15.42
CA ALA A 97 -7.94 -11.58 16.32
C ALA A 97 -8.41 -10.43 17.22
N ARG A 98 -9.05 -9.41 16.65
CA ARG A 98 -9.60 -8.28 17.42
C ARG A 98 -10.70 -8.67 18.40
N THR A 99 -11.37 -9.79 18.17
CA THR A 99 -12.39 -10.34 19.11
C THR A 99 -11.82 -11.39 20.06
N GLY A 100 -10.50 -11.53 20.14
CA GLY A 100 -9.82 -12.45 21.06
C GLY A 100 -9.78 -13.91 20.63
N ARG A 101 -10.21 -14.23 19.40
CA ARG A 101 -10.26 -15.59 18.84
C ARG A 101 -8.99 -15.90 18.02
N ASN A 102 -7.82 -15.76 18.64
CA ASN A 102 -6.53 -15.81 17.95
C ASN A 102 -6.27 -17.17 17.27
N ASP A 103 -6.63 -18.30 17.92
CA ASP A 103 -6.45 -19.62 17.33
C ASP A 103 -7.29 -19.81 16.04
N ALA A 104 -8.46 -19.20 16.00
CA ALA A 104 -9.32 -19.21 14.81
C ALA A 104 -8.83 -18.20 13.72
N ALA A 105 -8.12 -17.15 14.12
CA ALA A 105 -7.57 -16.14 13.18
C ALA A 105 -6.37 -16.68 12.39
N GLU A 106 -5.52 -17.49 13.02
CA GLU A 106 -4.25 -17.92 12.44
C GLU A 106 -4.37 -18.69 11.11
N PRO A 107 -5.32 -19.63 10.91
CA PRO A 107 -5.53 -20.28 9.62
C PRO A 107 -5.85 -19.26 8.49
N HIS A 108 -6.62 -18.23 8.80
CA HIS A 108 -6.98 -17.19 7.83
C HIS A 108 -5.77 -16.32 7.44
N PHE A 109 -4.95 -15.90 8.40
CA PHE A 109 -3.72 -15.16 8.10
C PHE A 109 -2.74 -15.98 7.27
N ARG A 110 -2.59 -17.28 7.57
CA ARG A 110 -1.74 -18.16 6.78
C ARG A 110 -2.28 -18.32 5.37
N ARG A 111 -3.59 -18.55 5.22
CA ARG A 111 -4.21 -18.67 3.90
C ARG A 111 -4.07 -17.40 3.08
N ALA A 112 -4.23 -16.23 3.68
CA ALA A 112 -3.99 -14.96 3.02
C ALA A 112 -2.55 -14.83 2.50
N ALA A 113 -1.55 -15.22 3.33
CA ALA A 113 -0.15 -15.18 2.93
C ALA A 113 0.23 -16.22 1.85
N GLU A 114 -0.46 -17.36 1.79
CA GLU A 114 -0.30 -18.35 0.70
C GLU A 114 -0.82 -17.82 -0.64
N LEU A 115 -1.98 -17.14 -0.61
CA LEU A 115 -2.64 -16.58 -1.80
C LEU A 115 -1.91 -15.37 -2.36
N ALA A 116 -1.37 -14.51 -1.50
CA ALA A 116 -0.64 -13.31 -1.87
C ALA A 116 0.69 -13.20 -1.09
N PRO A 117 1.69 -14.04 -1.41
CA PRO A 117 2.90 -14.20 -0.62
C PRO A 117 3.79 -12.95 -0.60
N MET A 118 3.67 -12.07 -1.59
CA MET A 118 4.47 -10.84 -1.70
C MET A 118 3.69 -9.57 -1.34
N ASP A 119 2.44 -9.69 -0.87
CA ASP A 119 1.64 -8.54 -0.47
C ASP A 119 2.05 -8.03 0.91
N TRP A 120 2.58 -6.81 0.96
CA TRP A 120 3.00 -6.13 2.19
C TRP A 120 1.87 -5.90 3.18
N THR A 121 0.65 -5.60 2.69
CA THR A 121 -0.51 -5.35 3.54
C THR A 121 -0.94 -6.60 4.29
N ILE A 122 -0.65 -7.77 3.73
CA ILE A 122 -0.91 -9.08 4.30
C ILE A 122 0.26 -9.52 5.16
N ARG A 123 1.47 -9.63 4.60
CA ARG A 123 2.64 -10.19 5.27
C ARG A 123 3.08 -9.35 6.47
N ARG A 124 3.27 -8.04 6.29
CA ARG A 124 3.62 -7.13 7.38
C ARG A 124 2.41 -6.67 8.18
N GLY A 125 1.30 -6.34 7.49
CA GLY A 125 0.12 -5.77 8.13
C GLY A 125 -0.59 -6.71 9.11
N THR A 126 -0.35 -8.02 9.05
CA THR A 126 -0.91 -8.99 10.00
C THR A 126 -0.02 -9.23 11.23
N LEU A 127 1.25 -8.83 11.21
CA LEU A 127 2.19 -9.06 12.32
C LEU A 127 1.66 -8.52 13.68
N PRO A 128 1.22 -7.25 13.79
CA PRO A 128 0.70 -6.76 15.06
C PRO A 128 -0.57 -7.50 15.55
N LEU A 129 -1.39 -7.98 14.62
CA LEU A 129 -2.60 -8.75 14.95
C LEU A 129 -2.29 -10.14 15.48
N ARG A 130 -1.08 -10.63 15.22
CA ARG A 130 -0.55 -11.92 15.68
C ARG A 130 0.37 -11.76 16.90
N GLY A 131 0.52 -10.53 17.43
CA GLY A 131 1.41 -10.22 18.55
C GLY A 131 2.88 -10.09 18.17
N ASP A 132 3.20 -10.04 16.88
CA ASP A 132 4.56 -9.87 16.38
C ASP A 132 4.91 -8.38 16.20
N ASP A 133 6.20 -8.06 16.32
CA ASP A 133 6.72 -6.73 16.04
C ASP A 133 6.67 -6.46 14.52
N PRO A 134 5.97 -5.38 14.06
CA PRO A 134 5.90 -5.02 12.64
C PRO A 134 7.23 -4.55 12.05
N PHE A 135 8.27 -4.36 12.86
CA PHE A 135 9.64 -4.04 12.48
C PHE A 135 10.66 -5.03 13.04
N GLY A 136 10.19 -6.20 13.48
CA GLY A 136 11.02 -7.26 14.04
C GLY A 136 11.61 -8.21 13.00
N GLU A 137 12.13 -9.35 13.48
CA GLU A 137 12.81 -10.36 12.65
C GLU A 137 11.95 -10.83 11.47
N LYS A 138 10.65 -11.09 11.69
CA LYS A 138 9.72 -11.54 10.62
C LYS A 138 9.54 -10.50 9.53
N PHE A 139 9.57 -9.22 9.88
CA PHE A 139 9.53 -8.14 8.91
C PHE A 139 10.77 -8.14 8.02
N PHE A 140 11.98 -8.20 8.62
CA PHE A 140 13.22 -8.20 7.86
C PHE A 140 13.39 -9.47 7.01
N ALA A 141 12.94 -10.63 7.50
CA ALA A 141 12.91 -11.86 6.72
C ALA A 141 12.02 -11.71 5.47
N PHE A 142 10.81 -11.18 5.65
CA PHE A 142 9.93 -10.93 4.51
C PHE A 142 10.50 -9.89 3.54
N MET A 143 11.13 -8.84 4.04
CA MET A 143 11.78 -7.82 3.18
C MET A 143 12.88 -8.45 2.30
N ALA A 144 13.65 -9.39 2.86
CA ALA A 144 14.67 -10.12 2.10
C ALA A 144 14.06 -11.05 1.04
N GLU A 145 12.97 -11.77 1.37
CA GLU A 145 12.21 -12.61 0.42
C GLU A 145 11.67 -11.76 -0.74
N TRP A 146 11.05 -10.63 -0.42
CA TRP A 146 10.47 -9.72 -1.39
C TRP A 146 11.53 -9.09 -2.31
N ALA A 147 12.68 -8.70 -1.76
CA ALA A 147 13.81 -8.18 -2.54
C ALA A 147 14.36 -9.25 -3.48
N ALA A 148 14.52 -10.50 -3.01
CA ALA A 148 15.00 -11.62 -3.82
C ALA A 148 14.01 -11.99 -4.93
N ALA A 149 12.71 -11.74 -4.75
CA ALA A 149 11.67 -11.95 -5.76
C ALA A 149 11.57 -10.80 -6.80
N GLY A 150 12.47 -9.81 -6.78
CA GLY A 150 12.46 -8.68 -7.69
C GLY A 150 11.47 -7.59 -7.33
N GLN A 151 11.13 -7.48 -6.05
CA GLN A 151 10.26 -6.42 -5.49
C GLN A 151 8.87 -6.30 -6.16
N PRO A 152 8.13 -7.41 -6.36
CA PRO A 152 6.88 -7.39 -7.08
C PRO A 152 5.81 -6.55 -6.35
N GLY A 153 5.03 -5.78 -7.12
CA GLY A 153 3.82 -5.12 -6.63
C GLY A 153 4.01 -3.97 -5.64
N TYR A 154 5.23 -3.63 -5.27
CA TYR A 154 5.50 -2.49 -4.40
C TYR A 154 5.91 -1.30 -5.26
N GLY A 155 4.92 -0.42 -5.49
CA GLY A 155 5.05 0.85 -6.19
C GLY A 155 6.22 0.88 -7.10
N SER A 156 6.04 0.32 -8.24
CA SER A 156 6.97 0.22 -9.35
C SER A 156 8.32 0.87 -9.08
N ALA A 157 9.35 0.13 -9.28
CA ALA A 157 10.64 0.73 -9.53
C ALA A 157 10.46 2.01 -10.37
N ASP A 158 11.14 3.07 -10.01
CA ASP A 158 11.25 4.28 -10.81
C ASP A 158 11.41 3.85 -12.29
N PRO A 159 10.50 4.24 -13.22
CA PRO A 159 10.63 3.86 -14.61
C PRO A 159 11.91 4.41 -15.23
N ASP A 160 12.48 5.44 -14.61
CA ASP A 160 13.71 6.09 -15.02
C ASP A 160 14.93 5.52 -14.26
N ALA A 161 14.76 4.55 -13.34
CA ALA A 161 15.88 3.87 -12.72
C ALA A 161 16.61 3.04 -13.79
N PRO A 162 17.93 3.23 -13.95
CA PRO A 162 18.70 2.44 -14.90
C PRO A 162 18.63 0.96 -14.54
N ALA A 163 18.32 0.11 -15.54
CA ALA A 163 18.27 -1.33 -15.44
C ALA A 163 19.64 -1.93 -15.01
#